data_4cc1f25b946f9917e660ad1745d6c153
#
_entry.id   4cc1f25b946f9917e660ad1745d6c153
#
_cell.length_a   1.000
_cell.length_b   1.000
_cell.length_c   1.000
_cell.angle_alpha   90.00
_cell.angle_beta   90.00
_cell.angle_gamma   90.00
#
_symmetry.space_group_name_H-M   'P 1'
#
loop_
_entity.id
_entity.type
_entity.pdbx_description
1 polymer ?
#
loop_
_entity_poly.entity_id
_entity_poly.type
_entity_poly.pdbx_seq_one_letter_code
_entity_poly.pdbx_strand_id
1 'polypeptide(L)'
;MLTLAVVTALQAMYASSGNTFYGFGNMVVSDAMGNWLKCFATVAMMVTLVYGRGYAGQRDMLRGGEMFTLSMFALLGMFVMISGQNFLVIYMGLELLTLSSYALVALRRDDLQATEAAMKYFVLGALASGFLLYGLSMVYGATGSLALPEVMQAIAGGEATLKGSAQVLTLGLVFVVAGLAFKLGVVPFHMWVPDVYQGAPTAATLLIAGAPKLAAFAITMRILVEGLI
;
A
#
# COMPACT_ATOMS: atom_id res chain seq x y z
N MET A 1 -16.20 13.96 -5.33
CA MET A 1 -15.39 14.47 -6.45
C MET A 1 -14.71 15.79 -6.15
N LEU A 2 -15.44 16.83 -5.72
CA LEU A 2 -14.84 18.14 -5.41
C LEU A 2 -13.73 18.05 -4.36
N THR A 3 -13.93 17.30 -3.28
CA THR A 3 -12.91 17.07 -2.24
C THR A 3 -11.64 16.41 -2.79
N LEU A 4 -11.79 15.40 -3.65
CA LEU A 4 -10.65 14.73 -4.28
C LEU A 4 -9.90 15.67 -5.23
N ALA A 5 -10.61 16.52 -5.99
CA ALA A 5 -9.99 17.52 -6.84
C ALA A 5 -9.18 18.56 -6.03
N VAL A 6 -9.72 19.02 -4.89
CA VAL A 6 -8.99 19.91 -3.97
C VAL A 6 -7.75 19.22 -3.40
N VAL A 7 -7.87 17.96 -2.95
CA VAL A 7 -6.72 17.19 -2.45
C VAL A 7 -5.66 17.02 -3.54
N THR A 8 -6.05 16.70 -4.79
CA THR A 8 -5.12 16.61 -5.92
C THR A 8 -4.38 17.93 -6.16
N ALA A 9 -5.10 19.05 -6.17
CA ALA A 9 -4.50 20.36 -6.37
C ALA A 9 -3.50 20.72 -5.25
N LEU A 10 -3.85 20.46 -3.98
CA LEU A 10 -2.95 20.66 -2.85
C LEU A 10 -1.70 19.78 -2.95
N GLN A 11 -1.85 18.49 -3.28
CA GLN A 11 -0.72 17.59 -3.47
C GLN A 11 0.21 18.08 -4.58
N ALA A 12 -0.32 18.51 -5.72
CA ALA A 12 0.47 19.07 -6.82
C ALA A 12 1.21 20.36 -6.42
N MET A 13 0.57 21.25 -5.65
CA MET A 13 1.21 22.46 -5.13
C MET A 13 2.37 22.12 -4.18
N TYR A 14 2.17 21.19 -3.24
CA TYR A 14 3.24 20.76 -2.33
C TYR A 14 4.37 20.03 -3.06
N ALA A 15 4.04 19.21 -4.05
CA ALA A 15 5.03 18.53 -4.89
C ALA A 15 5.90 19.52 -5.68
N SER A 16 5.27 20.56 -6.25
CA SER A 16 5.98 21.59 -7.05
C SER A 16 6.83 22.54 -6.20
N SER A 17 6.52 22.70 -4.90
CA SER A 17 7.32 23.55 -4.00
C SER A 17 8.69 22.98 -3.69
N GLY A 18 8.89 21.66 -3.87
CA GLY A 18 10.15 20.97 -3.56
C GLY A 18 10.52 20.89 -2.07
N ASN A 19 9.69 21.43 -1.20
CA ASN A 19 9.94 21.43 0.24
C ASN A 19 9.61 20.08 0.86
N THR A 20 10.44 19.62 1.79
CA THR A 20 10.20 18.41 2.59
C THR A 20 9.78 18.81 3.99
N PHE A 21 8.65 18.27 4.44
CA PHE A 21 8.11 18.48 5.77
C PHE A 21 8.01 17.15 6.51
N TYR A 22 8.37 17.17 7.79
CA TYR A 22 8.23 16.02 8.68
C TYR A 22 7.13 16.30 9.71
N GLY A 23 6.34 15.28 10.01
CA GLY A 23 5.25 15.34 10.97
C GLY A 23 5.23 14.15 11.91
N PHE A 24 4.44 14.27 12.99
CA PHE A 24 4.25 13.20 13.97
C PHE A 24 5.55 12.63 14.53
N GLY A 25 6.46 13.49 14.96
CA GLY A 25 7.77 13.07 15.48
C GLY A 25 8.63 12.34 14.45
N ASN A 26 8.64 12.82 13.21
CA ASN A 26 9.35 12.25 12.05
C ASN A 26 8.83 10.88 11.57
N MET A 27 7.65 10.44 12.02
CA MET A 27 7.06 9.19 11.54
C MET A 27 6.43 9.32 10.15
N VAL A 28 6.17 10.55 9.69
CA VAL A 28 5.53 10.85 8.40
C VAL A 28 6.32 11.94 7.69
N VAL A 29 6.53 11.75 6.38
CA VAL A 29 7.19 12.73 5.51
C VAL A 29 6.27 13.19 4.38
N SER A 30 6.34 14.46 4.06
CA SER A 30 5.75 15.06 2.87
C SER A 30 6.88 15.60 2.01
N ASP A 31 7.21 14.88 0.96
CA ASP A 31 8.27 15.17 -0.01
C ASP A 31 7.73 15.24 -1.44
N ALA A 32 8.51 15.72 -2.37
CA ALA A 32 8.10 15.89 -3.76
C ALA A 32 7.67 14.57 -4.40
N MET A 33 8.45 13.48 -4.21
CA MET A 33 8.15 12.17 -4.76
C MET A 33 6.81 11.64 -4.23
N GLY A 34 6.65 11.65 -2.89
CA GLY A 34 5.43 11.16 -2.25
C GLY A 34 4.20 11.98 -2.64
N ASN A 35 4.32 13.30 -2.75
CA ASN A 35 3.21 14.18 -3.13
C ASN A 35 2.80 13.98 -4.59
N TRP A 36 3.73 13.79 -5.54
CA TRP A 36 3.39 13.42 -6.91
C TRP A 36 2.69 12.05 -7.00
N LEU A 37 3.18 11.05 -6.29
CA LEU A 37 2.54 9.73 -6.27
C LEU A 37 1.14 9.76 -5.66
N LYS A 38 0.92 10.55 -4.59
CA LYS A 38 -0.42 10.79 -4.03
C LYS A 38 -1.33 11.52 -5.01
N CYS A 39 -0.82 12.52 -5.73
CA CYS A 39 -1.55 13.22 -6.78
C CYS A 39 -2.03 12.23 -7.86
N PHE A 40 -1.15 11.39 -8.41
CA PHE A 40 -1.52 10.37 -9.39
C PHE A 40 -2.49 9.32 -8.82
N ALA A 41 -2.30 8.89 -7.58
CA ALA A 41 -3.21 7.95 -6.91
C ALA A 41 -4.62 8.55 -6.75
N THR A 42 -4.72 9.85 -6.42
CA THR A 42 -6.01 10.54 -6.31
C THR A 42 -6.69 10.70 -7.67
N VAL A 43 -5.93 11.04 -8.71
CA VAL A 43 -6.46 11.11 -10.09
C VAL A 43 -6.96 9.73 -10.53
N ALA A 44 -6.16 8.67 -10.34
CA ALA A 44 -6.57 7.31 -10.65
C ALA A 44 -7.85 6.89 -9.89
N MET A 45 -7.96 7.29 -8.61
CA MET A 45 -9.16 7.08 -7.82
C MET A 45 -10.38 7.83 -8.39
N MET A 46 -10.22 9.09 -8.78
CA MET A 46 -11.31 9.87 -9.40
C MET A 46 -11.79 9.21 -10.68
N VAL A 47 -10.88 8.80 -11.56
CA VAL A 47 -11.19 8.08 -12.81
C VAL A 47 -11.94 6.79 -12.49
N THR A 48 -11.45 6.00 -11.55
CA THR A 48 -12.08 4.74 -11.13
C THR A 48 -13.50 4.96 -10.64
N LEU A 49 -13.73 5.97 -9.81
CA LEU A 49 -15.07 6.28 -9.26
C LEU A 49 -16.04 6.79 -10.33
N VAL A 50 -15.56 7.57 -11.31
CA VAL A 50 -16.40 8.05 -12.42
C VAL A 50 -16.81 6.89 -13.33
N TYR A 51 -15.86 6.10 -13.80
CA TYR A 51 -16.12 4.96 -14.69
C TYR A 51 -16.87 3.84 -13.98
N GLY A 52 -16.52 3.56 -12.72
CA GLY A 52 -17.12 2.50 -11.92
C GLY A 52 -18.56 2.78 -11.53
N ARG A 53 -19.01 4.05 -11.49
CA ARG A 53 -20.36 4.43 -11.05
C ARG A 53 -21.48 3.81 -11.91
N GLY A 54 -21.34 3.86 -13.23
CA GLY A 54 -22.34 3.29 -14.15
C GLY A 54 -22.48 1.78 -13.98
N TYR A 55 -21.36 1.08 -13.90
CA TYR A 55 -21.29 -0.36 -13.65
C TYR A 55 -21.90 -0.73 -12.29
N ALA A 56 -21.52 -0.01 -11.24
CA ALA A 56 -22.00 -0.27 -9.89
C ALA A 56 -23.50 0.01 -9.72
N GLY A 57 -24.03 1.03 -10.40
CA GLY A 57 -25.46 1.34 -10.39
C GLY A 57 -26.33 0.25 -11.01
N GLN A 58 -25.85 -0.39 -12.08
CA GLN A 58 -26.58 -1.48 -12.75
C GLN A 58 -26.54 -2.80 -11.98
N ARG A 59 -25.70 -2.94 -10.97
CA ARG A 59 -25.46 -4.16 -10.20
C ARG A 59 -25.75 -4.03 -8.71
N ASP A 60 -26.56 -3.05 -8.33
CA ASP A 60 -26.95 -2.77 -6.93
C ASP A 60 -25.79 -2.56 -5.93
N MET A 61 -24.59 -2.30 -6.43
CA MET A 61 -23.39 -2.06 -5.59
C MET A 61 -23.34 -0.68 -4.94
N LEU A 62 -24.26 0.23 -5.31
CA LEU A 62 -24.34 1.58 -4.75
C LEU A 62 -25.25 1.66 -3.51
N ARG A 63 -25.95 0.58 -3.14
CA ARG A 63 -26.78 0.54 -1.94
C ARG A 63 -25.89 0.68 -0.70
N GLY A 64 -26.23 1.67 0.15
CA GLY A 64 -25.49 1.92 1.39
C GLY A 64 -24.17 2.70 1.27
N GLY A 65 -23.68 3.00 0.05
CA GLY A 65 -22.47 3.80 -0.15
C GLY A 65 -21.15 3.09 0.21
N GLU A 66 -21.17 1.80 0.50
CA GLU A 66 -20.03 0.98 0.94
C GLU A 66 -18.85 1.07 -0.05
N MET A 67 -19.13 1.03 -1.36
CA MET A 67 -18.11 1.15 -2.39
C MET A 67 -17.32 2.46 -2.27
N PHE A 68 -17.99 3.57 -2.04
CA PHE A 68 -17.31 4.86 -1.93
C PHE A 68 -16.51 4.97 -0.63
N THR A 69 -17.09 4.53 0.48
CA THR A 69 -16.42 4.55 1.80
C THR A 69 -15.16 3.69 1.80
N LEU A 70 -15.24 2.46 1.30
CA LEU A 70 -14.10 1.55 1.19
C LEU A 70 -13.02 2.09 0.23
N SER A 71 -13.44 2.71 -0.88
CA SER A 71 -12.50 3.35 -1.80
C SER A 71 -11.76 4.53 -1.15
N MET A 72 -12.44 5.31 -0.30
CA MET A 72 -11.78 6.38 0.47
C MET A 72 -10.83 5.85 1.53
N PHE A 73 -11.18 4.77 2.23
CA PHE A 73 -10.25 4.11 3.14
C PHE A 73 -9.04 3.53 2.41
N ALA A 74 -9.23 2.93 1.24
CA ALA A 74 -8.13 2.48 0.40
C ALA A 74 -7.20 3.64 0.00
N LEU A 75 -7.76 4.80 -0.40
CA LEU A 75 -6.98 5.99 -0.72
C LEU A 75 -6.23 6.54 0.49
N LEU A 76 -6.87 6.59 1.66
CA LEU A 76 -6.22 6.98 2.91
C LEU A 76 -5.06 6.05 3.25
N GLY A 77 -5.27 4.73 3.14
CA GLY A 77 -4.22 3.73 3.32
C GLY A 77 -3.02 3.96 2.40
N MET A 78 -3.28 4.25 1.11
CA MET A 78 -2.23 4.62 0.15
C MET A 78 -1.46 5.87 0.60
N PHE A 79 -2.15 6.92 1.08
CA PHE A 79 -1.51 8.15 1.53
C PHE A 79 -0.61 7.93 2.74
N VAL A 80 -1.11 7.19 3.73
CA VAL A 80 -0.34 6.82 4.93
C VAL A 80 0.89 6.00 4.53
N MET A 81 0.72 5.02 3.64
CA MET A 81 1.79 4.16 3.16
C MET A 81 2.88 4.94 2.40
N ILE A 82 2.49 5.85 1.49
CA ILE A 82 3.41 6.67 0.71
C ILE A 82 4.20 7.64 1.60
N SER A 83 3.57 8.17 2.66
CA SER A 83 4.17 9.15 3.56
C SER A 83 4.94 8.54 4.73
N GLY A 84 4.84 7.24 4.96
CA GLY A 84 5.43 6.60 6.13
C GLY A 84 6.97 6.67 6.12
N GLN A 85 7.53 7.12 7.24
CA GLN A 85 8.97 7.10 7.55
C GLN A 85 9.29 6.13 8.70
N ASN A 86 8.27 5.39 9.15
CA ASN A 86 8.37 4.41 10.21
C ASN A 86 7.70 3.12 9.74
N PHE A 87 8.29 1.96 10.03
CA PHE A 87 7.79 0.67 9.59
C PHE A 87 6.35 0.38 10.04
N LEU A 88 5.98 0.77 11.27
CA LEU A 88 4.61 0.59 11.76
C LEU A 88 3.62 1.45 11.00
N VAL A 89 3.96 2.71 10.70
CA VAL A 89 3.10 3.62 9.92
C VAL A 89 2.89 3.07 8.50
N ILE A 90 3.96 2.60 7.86
CA ILE A 90 3.89 1.97 6.53
C ILE A 90 2.98 0.74 6.59
N TYR A 91 3.18 -0.13 7.58
CA TYR A 91 2.39 -1.35 7.75
C TYR A 91 0.91 -1.04 8.01
N MET A 92 0.60 -0.08 8.87
CA MET A 92 -0.79 0.34 9.13
C MET A 92 -1.47 0.88 7.86
N GLY A 93 -0.77 1.69 7.07
CA GLY A 93 -1.27 2.18 5.79
C GLY A 93 -1.54 1.05 4.80
N LEU A 94 -0.63 0.08 4.74
CA LEU A 94 -0.75 -1.11 3.93
C LEU A 94 -1.95 -1.98 4.35
N GLU A 95 -2.16 -2.19 5.65
CA GLU A 95 -3.31 -2.96 6.16
C GLU A 95 -4.63 -2.25 5.88
N LEU A 96 -4.71 -0.93 6.08
CA LEU A 96 -5.91 -0.17 5.77
C LEU A 96 -6.28 -0.28 4.29
N LEU A 97 -5.30 -0.15 3.39
CA LEU A 97 -5.48 -0.36 1.94
C LEU A 97 -5.95 -1.79 1.64
N THR A 98 -5.33 -2.77 2.26
CA THR A 98 -5.53 -4.18 1.96
C THR A 98 -6.90 -4.67 2.43
N LEU A 99 -7.27 -4.39 3.69
CA LEU A 99 -8.57 -4.76 4.25
C LEU A 99 -9.72 -4.09 3.48
N SER A 100 -9.55 -2.82 3.10
CA SER A 100 -10.52 -2.12 2.25
C SER A 100 -10.65 -2.79 0.88
N SER A 101 -9.55 -3.24 0.29
CA SER A 101 -9.53 -3.94 -0.99
C SER A 101 -10.21 -5.31 -0.92
N TYR A 102 -10.01 -6.07 0.16
CA TYR A 102 -10.70 -7.36 0.36
C TYR A 102 -12.22 -7.18 0.43
N ALA A 103 -12.68 -6.19 1.20
CA ALA A 103 -14.10 -5.86 1.29
C ALA A 103 -14.70 -5.40 -0.05
N LEU A 104 -13.93 -4.63 -0.86
CA LEU A 104 -14.34 -4.21 -2.20
C LEU A 104 -14.51 -5.38 -3.16
N VAL A 105 -13.65 -6.41 -3.10
CA VAL A 105 -13.80 -7.63 -3.91
C VAL A 105 -15.06 -8.40 -3.51
N ALA A 106 -15.34 -8.47 -2.20
CA ALA A 106 -16.51 -9.15 -1.63
C ALA A 106 -17.82 -8.34 -1.73
N LEU A 107 -17.84 -7.18 -2.39
CA LEU A 107 -19.00 -6.25 -2.36
C LEU A 107 -20.27 -6.86 -2.97
N ARG A 108 -20.13 -7.76 -3.97
CA ARG A 108 -21.23 -8.56 -4.52
C ARG A 108 -21.38 -9.86 -3.72
N ARG A 109 -22.04 -9.77 -2.57
CA ARG A 109 -22.14 -10.87 -1.58
C ARG A 109 -22.85 -12.12 -2.11
N ASP A 110 -23.79 -11.94 -3.04
CA ASP A 110 -24.59 -13.02 -3.62
C ASP A 110 -23.94 -13.68 -4.85
N ASP A 111 -22.75 -13.20 -5.26
CA ASP A 111 -22.00 -13.74 -6.38
C ASP A 111 -20.92 -14.69 -5.85
N LEU A 112 -21.08 -15.98 -6.14
CA LEU A 112 -20.15 -17.01 -5.68
C LEU A 112 -18.74 -16.80 -6.20
N GLN A 113 -18.57 -16.31 -7.42
CA GLN A 113 -17.26 -16.06 -8.02
C GLN A 113 -16.54 -14.90 -7.32
N ALA A 114 -17.27 -13.81 -7.02
CA ALA A 114 -16.72 -12.68 -6.27
C ALA A 114 -16.35 -13.07 -4.84
N THR A 115 -17.16 -13.88 -4.19
CA THR A 115 -16.91 -14.38 -2.83
C THR A 115 -15.70 -15.29 -2.79
N GLU A 116 -15.56 -16.22 -3.76
CA GLU A 116 -14.37 -17.09 -3.88
C GLU A 116 -13.10 -16.28 -4.13
N ALA A 117 -13.15 -15.30 -5.05
CA ALA A 117 -12.02 -14.40 -5.31
C ALA A 117 -11.62 -13.59 -4.08
N ALA A 118 -12.59 -13.09 -3.31
CA ALA A 118 -12.35 -12.37 -2.07
C ALA A 118 -11.69 -13.25 -1.01
N MET A 119 -12.13 -14.49 -0.85
CA MET A 119 -11.52 -15.45 0.09
C MET A 119 -10.08 -15.78 -0.29
N LYS A 120 -9.82 -16.06 -1.57
CA LYS A 120 -8.45 -16.30 -2.06
C LYS A 120 -7.55 -15.09 -1.83
N TYR A 121 -8.07 -13.90 -2.14
CA TYR A 121 -7.32 -12.65 -1.95
C TYR A 121 -7.02 -12.39 -0.48
N PHE A 122 -7.99 -12.61 0.40
CA PHE A 122 -7.82 -12.46 1.84
C PHE A 122 -6.78 -13.43 2.40
N VAL A 123 -6.90 -14.73 2.11
CA VAL A 123 -5.99 -15.75 2.66
C VAL A 123 -4.55 -15.54 2.20
N LEU A 124 -4.34 -15.37 0.89
CA LEU A 124 -3.01 -15.15 0.34
C LEU A 124 -2.44 -13.80 0.76
N GLY A 125 -3.29 -12.78 0.84
CA GLY A 125 -2.88 -11.45 1.26
C GLY A 125 -2.54 -11.38 2.75
N ALA A 126 -3.28 -12.05 3.61
CA ALA A 126 -2.98 -12.13 5.04
C ALA A 126 -1.64 -12.87 5.29
N LEU A 127 -1.37 -13.93 4.52
CA LEU A 127 -0.08 -14.62 4.57
C LEU A 127 1.07 -13.70 4.16
N ALA A 128 0.91 -12.97 3.06
CA ALA A 128 1.94 -12.03 2.58
C ALA A 128 2.15 -10.86 3.55
N SER A 129 1.09 -10.38 4.18
CA SER A 129 1.14 -9.36 5.23
C SER A 129 1.87 -9.86 6.47
N GLY A 130 1.64 -11.13 6.84
CA GLY A 130 2.39 -11.81 7.91
C GLY A 130 3.88 -11.92 7.60
N PHE A 131 4.25 -12.26 6.36
CA PHE A 131 5.65 -12.27 5.94
C PHE A 131 6.29 -10.89 6.05
N LEU A 132 5.60 -9.86 5.56
CA LEU A 132 6.09 -8.48 5.66
C LEU A 132 6.32 -8.09 7.12
N LEU A 133 5.32 -8.29 7.99
CA LEU A 133 5.42 -7.93 9.40
C LEU A 133 6.53 -8.69 10.11
N TYR A 134 6.66 -9.99 9.83
CA TYR A 134 7.73 -10.81 10.37
C TYR A 134 9.11 -10.33 9.91
N GLY A 135 9.23 -10.00 8.62
CA GLY A 135 10.45 -9.40 8.07
C GLY A 135 10.82 -8.08 8.75
N LEU A 136 9.85 -7.17 8.92
CA LEU A 136 10.05 -5.90 9.63
C LEU A 136 10.46 -6.12 11.10
N SER A 137 9.89 -7.13 11.76
CA SER A 137 10.28 -7.52 13.14
C SER A 137 11.74 -7.99 13.20
N MET A 138 12.20 -8.77 12.22
CA MET A 138 13.60 -9.19 12.13
C MET A 138 14.55 -8.02 11.88
N VAL A 139 14.17 -7.11 10.97
CA VAL A 139 14.96 -5.88 10.71
C VAL A 139 15.05 -5.05 11.98
N TYR A 140 13.95 -4.88 12.71
CA TYR A 140 13.94 -4.22 14.00
C TYR A 140 14.87 -4.93 15.02
N GLY A 141 14.80 -6.25 15.10
CA GLY A 141 15.67 -7.04 15.99
C GLY A 141 17.16 -6.88 15.67
N ALA A 142 17.49 -6.71 14.39
CA ALA A 142 18.87 -6.50 13.94
C ALA A 142 19.36 -5.06 14.13
N THR A 143 18.50 -4.06 13.90
CA THR A 143 18.89 -2.64 13.91
C THR A 143 18.55 -1.92 15.21
N GLY A 144 17.48 -2.36 15.88
CA GLY A 144 16.94 -1.76 17.12
C GLY A 144 16.11 -0.50 16.89
N SER A 145 15.75 -0.18 15.64
CA SER A 145 14.88 0.95 15.31
C SER A 145 13.80 0.58 14.33
N LEU A 146 12.67 1.32 14.39
CA LEU A 146 11.57 1.26 13.43
C LEU A 146 11.56 2.44 12.46
N ALA A 147 12.37 3.47 12.73
CA ALA A 147 12.49 4.64 11.86
C ALA A 147 13.39 4.32 10.68
N LEU A 148 12.91 4.52 9.46
CA LEU A 148 13.65 4.22 8.23
C LEU A 148 15.06 4.85 8.21
N PRO A 149 15.26 6.14 8.51
CA PRO A 149 16.59 6.73 8.46
C PRO A 149 17.58 6.09 9.44
N GLU A 150 17.13 5.69 10.64
CA GLU A 150 17.97 5.05 11.64
C GLU A 150 18.32 3.61 11.25
N VAL A 151 17.36 2.89 10.68
CA VAL A 151 17.58 1.53 10.12
C VAL A 151 18.62 1.57 9.02
N MET A 152 18.53 2.56 8.13
CA MET A 152 19.49 2.76 7.05
C MET A 152 20.90 3.06 7.55
N GLN A 153 21.02 3.94 8.54
CA GLN A 153 22.29 4.23 9.16
C GLN A 153 22.90 2.99 9.83
N ALA A 154 22.07 2.17 10.50
CA ALA A 154 22.54 0.93 11.10
C ALA A 154 23.02 -0.08 10.06
N ILE A 155 22.36 -0.17 8.91
CA ILE A 155 22.76 -1.07 7.80
C ILE A 155 24.04 -0.55 7.13
N ALA A 156 24.13 0.75 6.84
CA ALA A 156 25.29 1.37 6.21
C ALA A 156 26.56 1.30 7.07
N GLY A 157 26.43 1.31 8.39
CA GLY A 157 27.53 1.17 9.34
C GLY A 157 28.07 -0.26 9.46
N GLY A 158 27.45 -1.24 8.83
CA GLY A 158 27.86 -2.64 8.82
C GLY A 158 27.68 -3.35 10.17
N GLU A 159 28.37 -4.47 10.35
CA GLU A 159 28.21 -5.31 11.54
C GLU A 159 28.50 -4.60 12.86
N ALA A 160 29.33 -3.56 12.84
CA ALA A 160 29.69 -2.81 14.05
C ALA A 160 28.55 -1.97 14.63
N THR A 161 27.55 -1.64 13.82
CA THR A 161 26.38 -0.82 14.20
C THR A 161 25.12 -1.64 14.40
N LEU A 162 25.10 -2.90 13.99
CA LEU A 162 23.98 -3.81 14.18
C LEU A 162 23.91 -4.28 15.65
N LYS A 163 22.69 -4.27 16.21
CA LYS A 163 22.40 -4.84 17.54
C LYS A 163 22.19 -6.36 17.49
N GLY A 164 21.81 -6.88 16.33
CA GLY A 164 21.61 -8.30 16.06
C GLY A 164 22.56 -8.83 14.99
N SER A 165 22.37 -10.10 14.60
CA SER A 165 23.23 -10.70 13.57
C SER A 165 22.88 -10.26 12.16
N ALA A 166 23.87 -10.17 11.27
CA ALA A 166 23.68 -9.85 9.86
C ALA A 166 22.79 -10.91 9.15
N GLN A 167 22.81 -12.15 9.60
CA GLN A 167 21.95 -13.23 9.06
C GLN A 167 20.45 -12.95 9.34
N VAL A 168 20.13 -12.48 10.55
CA VAL A 168 18.74 -12.10 10.90
C VAL A 168 18.28 -10.92 10.05
N LEU A 169 19.15 -9.93 9.83
CA LEU A 169 18.86 -8.80 8.95
C LEU A 169 18.58 -9.27 7.51
N THR A 170 19.47 -10.11 6.96
CA THR A 170 19.31 -10.64 5.59
C THR A 170 18.01 -11.43 5.44
N LEU A 171 17.70 -12.31 6.40
CA LEU A 171 16.46 -13.08 6.37
C LEU A 171 15.23 -12.15 6.50
N GLY A 172 15.28 -11.13 7.36
CA GLY A 172 14.26 -10.11 7.48
C GLY A 172 13.99 -9.37 6.16
N LEU A 173 15.06 -8.98 5.46
CA LEU A 173 14.95 -8.32 4.16
C LEU A 173 14.32 -9.25 3.10
N VAL A 174 14.63 -10.54 3.08
CA VAL A 174 13.99 -11.52 2.20
C VAL A 174 12.47 -11.55 2.42
N PHE A 175 12.02 -11.60 3.68
CA PHE A 175 10.59 -11.56 4.00
C PHE A 175 9.92 -10.24 3.63
N VAL A 176 10.59 -9.11 3.84
CA VAL A 176 10.09 -7.79 3.40
C VAL A 176 9.92 -7.74 1.89
N VAL A 177 10.94 -8.18 1.14
CA VAL A 177 10.88 -8.23 -0.33
C VAL A 177 9.77 -9.16 -0.81
N ALA A 178 9.57 -10.33 -0.18
CA ALA A 178 8.49 -11.26 -0.51
C ALA A 178 7.10 -10.60 -0.32
N GLY A 179 6.89 -9.88 0.79
CA GLY A 179 5.65 -9.16 1.05
C GLY A 179 5.40 -8.02 0.04
N LEU A 180 6.41 -7.26 -0.31
CA LEU A 180 6.33 -6.21 -1.34
C LEU A 180 6.08 -6.80 -2.74
N ALA A 181 6.74 -7.89 -3.09
CA ALA A 181 6.56 -8.60 -4.35
C ALA A 181 5.12 -9.12 -4.51
N PHE A 182 4.51 -9.62 -3.43
CA PHE A 182 3.08 -9.98 -3.43
C PHE A 182 2.20 -8.76 -3.75
N LYS A 183 2.44 -7.61 -3.12
CA LYS A 183 1.66 -6.38 -3.35
C LYS A 183 1.80 -5.85 -4.78
N LEU A 184 2.97 -5.94 -5.35
CA LEU A 184 3.22 -5.58 -6.74
C LEU A 184 2.65 -6.61 -7.72
N GLY A 185 2.42 -7.86 -7.28
CA GLY A 185 2.00 -8.97 -8.14
C GLY A 185 3.14 -9.50 -8.99
N VAL A 186 4.37 -9.51 -8.46
CA VAL A 186 5.58 -9.97 -9.14
C VAL A 186 5.75 -11.48 -8.95
N VAL A 187 6.26 -12.17 -9.96
CA VAL A 187 6.63 -13.59 -9.90
C VAL A 187 7.67 -13.82 -8.80
N PRO A 188 7.53 -14.84 -7.94
CA PRO A 188 6.52 -15.92 -7.93
C PRO A 188 5.24 -15.61 -7.12
N PHE A 189 5.11 -14.42 -6.52
CA PHE A 189 4.03 -14.04 -5.60
C PHE A 189 2.78 -13.49 -6.30
N HIS A 190 2.60 -13.74 -7.61
CA HIS A 190 1.52 -13.20 -8.44
C HIS A 190 0.26 -14.07 -8.53
N MET A 191 0.24 -15.24 -7.88
CA MET A 191 -0.81 -16.26 -8.04
C MET A 191 -2.24 -15.75 -7.75
N TRP A 192 -2.36 -14.72 -6.89
CA TRP A 192 -3.64 -14.11 -6.55
C TRP A 192 -4.22 -13.24 -7.68
N VAL A 193 -3.36 -12.71 -8.58
CA VAL A 193 -3.77 -11.70 -9.58
C VAL A 193 -4.80 -12.23 -10.58
N PRO A 194 -4.62 -13.40 -11.25
CA PRO A 194 -5.60 -13.90 -12.21
C PRO A 194 -6.97 -14.15 -11.58
N ASP A 195 -7.00 -14.85 -10.44
CA ASP A 195 -8.24 -15.24 -9.77
C ASP A 195 -9.02 -14.02 -9.27
N VAL A 196 -8.32 -13.05 -8.66
CA VAL A 196 -8.94 -11.85 -8.11
C VAL A 196 -9.41 -10.93 -9.23
N TYR A 197 -8.61 -10.73 -10.29
CA TYR A 197 -9.00 -9.83 -11.37
C TYR A 197 -10.16 -10.37 -12.19
N GLN A 198 -10.30 -11.68 -12.32
CA GLN A 198 -11.40 -12.32 -13.01
C GLN A 198 -12.68 -12.36 -12.13
N GLY A 199 -12.54 -12.68 -10.84
CA GLY A 199 -13.68 -12.88 -9.95
C GLY A 199 -14.22 -11.61 -9.30
N ALA A 200 -13.40 -10.57 -9.13
CA ALA A 200 -13.83 -9.32 -8.52
C ALA A 200 -14.81 -8.54 -9.42
N PRO A 201 -15.71 -7.76 -8.83
CA PRO A 201 -16.50 -6.79 -9.59
C PRO A 201 -15.59 -5.83 -10.36
N THR A 202 -15.89 -5.54 -11.63
CA THR A 202 -15.03 -4.75 -12.52
C THR A 202 -14.63 -3.38 -11.93
N ALA A 203 -15.54 -2.74 -11.19
CA ALA A 203 -15.21 -1.47 -10.51
C ALA A 203 -14.15 -1.65 -9.40
N ALA A 204 -14.20 -2.77 -8.66
CA ALA A 204 -13.18 -3.12 -7.66
C ALA A 204 -11.86 -3.51 -8.32
N THR A 205 -11.90 -4.30 -9.41
CA THR A 205 -10.71 -4.67 -10.18
C THR A 205 -9.99 -3.44 -10.72
N LEU A 206 -10.72 -2.46 -11.28
CA LEU A 206 -10.15 -1.21 -11.79
C LEU A 206 -9.40 -0.45 -10.69
N LEU A 207 -9.95 -0.41 -9.48
CA LEU A 207 -9.29 0.21 -8.34
C LEU A 207 -8.02 -0.55 -7.94
N ILE A 208 -8.13 -1.86 -7.71
CA ILE A 208 -7.03 -2.69 -7.18
C ILE A 208 -5.87 -2.81 -8.17
N ALA A 209 -6.16 -2.82 -9.47
CA ALA A 209 -5.16 -2.92 -10.52
C ALA A 209 -4.36 -1.62 -10.74
N GLY A 210 -4.94 -0.46 -10.41
CA GLY A 210 -4.37 0.85 -10.70
C GLY A 210 -3.68 1.51 -9.51
N ALA A 211 -4.41 2.33 -8.77
CA ALA A 211 -3.88 3.23 -7.74
C ALA A 211 -3.00 2.55 -6.66
N PRO A 212 -3.34 1.36 -6.12
CA PRO A 212 -2.51 0.68 -5.12
C PRO A 212 -1.10 0.34 -5.58
N LYS A 213 -0.89 0.15 -6.88
CA LYS A 213 0.44 -0.12 -7.43
C LYS A 213 1.38 1.08 -7.29
N LEU A 214 0.87 2.31 -7.39
CA LEU A 214 1.64 3.52 -7.14
C LEU A 214 2.14 3.59 -5.70
N ALA A 215 1.28 3.25 -4.74
CA ALA A 215 1.66 3.23 -3.33
C ALA A 215 2.66 2.10 -3.02
N ALA A 216 2.46 0.90 -3.59
CA ALA A 216 3.41 -0.20 -3.45
C ALA A 216 4.78 0.14 -4.08
N PHE A 217 4.79 0.85 -5.21
CA PHE A 217 6.02 1.37 -5.81
C PHE A 217 6.72 2.38 -4.89
N ALA A 218 5.96 3.32 -4.30
CA ALA A 218 6.52 4.32 -3.39
C ALA A 218 7.27 3.70 -2.22
N ILE A 219 6.66 2.72 -1.53
CA ILE A 219 7.32 2.05 -0.39
C ILE A 219 8.50 1.19 -0.83
N THR A 220 8.40 0.57 -2.01
CA THR A 220 9.53 -0.19 -2.56
C THR A 220 10.72 0.72 -2.81
N MET A 221 10.50 1.90 -3.39
CA MET A 221 11.56 2.91 -3.58
C MET A 221 12.14 3.37 -2.24
N ARG A 222 11.28 3.70 -1.25
CA ARG A 222 11.76 4.13 0.07
C ARG A 222 12.56 3.06 0.80
N ILE A 223 12.06 1.83 0.82
CA ILE A 223 12.71 0.75 1.56
C ILE A 223 13.96 0.23 0.84
N LEU A 224 13.89 0.02 -0.48
CA LEU A 224 14.96 -0.66 -1.20
C LEU A 224 15.98 0.30 -1.82
N VAL A 225 15.57 1.48 -2.26
CA VAL A 225 16.47 2.44 -2.94
C VAL A 225 17.03 3.46 -1.96
N GLU A 226 16.17 4.13 -1.17
CA GLU A 226 16.62 5.07 -0.16
C GLU A 226 17.26 4.36 1.05
N GLY A 227 16.91 3.08 1.26
CA GLY A 227 17.27 2.29 2.42
C GLY A 227 18.48 1.38 2.29
N LEU A 228 18.82 0.98 1.08
CA LEU A 228 19.86 -0.03 0.85
C LEU A 228 21.01 0.46 -0.04
N ILE A 229 20.97 1.70 -0.54
CA ILE A 229 22.00 2.37 -1.29
C ILE A 229 22.54 3.55 -0.49
#